data_71a325cc6dc7fec2b38bcbae27c35f4d
#
_entry.id   71a325cc6dc7fec2b38bcbae27c35f4d
#
_cell.length_a   1.000
_cell.length_b   1.000
_cell.length_c   1.000
_cell.angle_alpha   90.00
_cell.angle_beta   90.00
_cell.angle_gamma   90.00
#
_symmetry.space_group_name_H-M   'P 1'
#
loop_
_entity.id
_entity.type
_entity.pdbx_description
1 polymer ?
#
loop_
_entity_poly.entity_id
_entity_poly.type
_entity_poly.pdbx_seq_one_letter_code
_entity_poly.pdbx_strand_id
1 'polypeptide(L)'
;HPYYQVSQLEQKKVREALRPEEQAYTPVPTGNGRIRIHSGHGKGERAENIRVASYFANKYGYEIDLLDNPDGVKSADSYNRTLGYEEEYKVNQKEHPTKSSIDNLLRKAKEQADHIVLWVDSDIPLGDLRDAIAGRVGRSKNIKSIRIVMNGKDCIYTREQIIKDDFLIKQADLK
;
A
#
# COMPACT_ATOMS: atom_id res chain seq x y z
N HIS A 1 -0.97 28.07 -34.34
CA HIS A 1 0.47 27.87 -34.33
C HIS A 1 0.80 26.42 -34.70
N PRO A 2 1.68 26.17 -35.72
CA PRO A 2 1.95 24.77 -36.15
C PRO A 2 2.47 23.88 -35.02
N TYR A 3 3.29 24.40 -34.15
CA TYR A 3 3.83 23.68 -33.00
C TYR A 3 2.73 23.26 -32.01
N TYR A 4 1.77 24.11 -31.77
CA TYR A 4 0.62 23.84 -30.92
C TYR A 4 -0.27 22.73 -31.51
N GLN A 5 -0.49 22.73 -32.83
CA GLN A 5 -1.28 21.72 -33.53
C GLN A 5 -0.63 20.33 -33.42
N VAL A 6 0.70 20.23 -33.61
CA VAL A 6 1.46 18.99 -33.48
C VAL A 6 1.36 18.46 -32.04
N SER A 7 1.54 19.33 -31.05
CA SER A 7 1.43 18.96 -29.64
C SER A 7 0.05 18.42 -29.28
N GLN A 8 -1.03 19.00 -29.80
CA GLN A 8 -2.39 18.52 -29.58
C GLN A 8 -2.65 17.16 -30.24
N LEU A 9 -2.11 16.95 -31.46
CA LEU A 9 -2.22 15.67 -32.14
C LEU A 9 -1.49 14.56 -31.39
N GLU A 10 -0.29 14.84 -30.88
CA GLU A 10 0.47 13.91 -30.06
C GLU A 10 -0.24 13.59 -28.74
N GLN A 11 -0.80 14.59 -28.07
CA GLN A 11 -1.60 14.40 -26.87
C GLN A 11 -2.83 13.55 -27.12
N LYS A 12 -3.47 13.71 -28.28
CA LYS A 12 -4.62 12.87 -28.65
C LYS A 12 -4.21 11.42 -28.87
N LYS A 13 -3.10 11.17 -29.56
CA LYS A 13 -2.54 9.82 -29.77
C LYS A 13 -2.17 9.16 -28.45
N VAL A 14 -1.53 9.90 -27.54
CA VAL A 14 -1.20 9.39 -26.21
C VAL A 14 -2.47 9.03 -25.44
N ARG A 15 -3.49 9.88 -25.46
CA ARG A 15 -4.78 9.60 -24.81
C ARG A 15 -5.49 8.38 -25.40
N GLU A 16 -5.45 8.20 -26.72
CA GLU A 16 -6.04 7.03 -27.38
C GLU A 16 -5.29 5.74 -27.03
N ALA A 17 -3.96 5.82 -26.95
CA ALA A 17 -3.12 4.68 -26.53
C ALA A 17 -3.35 4.27 -25.08
N LEU A 18 -3.67 5.22 -24.19
CA LEU A 18 -3.95 4.97 -22.77
C LEU A 18 -5.39 4.51 -22.49
N ARG A 19 -6.32 4.71 -23.44
CA ARG A 19 -7.74 4.36 -23.29
C ARG A 19 -8.00 2.92 -22.86
N PRO A 20 -7.34 1.89 -23.43
CA PRO A 20 -7.58 0.51 -23.01
C PRO A 20 -7.26 0.28 -21.54
N GLU A 21 -6.18 0.88 -21.03
CA GLU A 21 -5.79 0.75 -19.63
C GLU A 21 -6.73 1.52 -18.70
N GLU A 22 -7.12 2.75 -19.09
CA GLU A 22 -8.12 3.52 -18.34
C GLU A 22 -9.47 2.81 -18.27
N GLN A 23 -9.87 2.12 -19.35
CA GLN A 23 -11.11 1.34 -19.37
C GLN A 23 -11.06 0.13 -18.44
N ALA A 24 -9.88 -0.37 -18.10
CA ALA A 24 -9.73 -1.50 -17.20
C ALA A 24 -9.97 -1.13 -15.73
N TYR A 25 -9.99 0.15 -15.39
CA TYR A 25 -10.27 0.63 -14.03
C TYR A 25 -11.73 0.98 -13.85
N THR A 26 -12.28 0.56 -12.72
CA THR A 26 -13.64 0.84 -12.31
C THR A 26 -13.62 1.60 -10.98
N PRO A 27 -14.42 2.67 -10.82
CA PRO A 27 -14.54 3.37 -9.54
C PRO A 27 -15.09 2.45 -8.45
N VAL A 28 -14.54 2.56 -7.24
CA VAL A 28 -15.07 1.94 -6.03
C VAL A 28 -15.68 3.04 -5.18
N PRO A 29 -16.95 2.95 -4.76
CA PRO A 29 -17.58 3.98 -3.93
C PRO A 29 -16.83 4.18 -2.61
N THR A 30 -16.62 5.43 -2.24
CA THR A 30 -15.99 5.83 -0.98
C THR A 30 -16.58 7.15 -0.50
N GLY A 31 -16.60 7.37 0.82
CA GLY A 31 -17.14 8.61 1.41
C GLY A 31 -16.23 9.83 1.23
N ASN A 32 -14.93 9.60 1.08
CA ASN A 32 -13.91 10.62 0.83
C ASN A 32 -12.82 10.03 -0.04
N GLY A 33 -12.00 10.86 -0.67
CA GLY A 33 -10.94 10.40 -1.56
C GLY A 33 -11.49 9.72 -2.81
N ARG A 34 -10.67 8.87 -3.41
CA ARG A 34 -10.99 8.14 -4.64
C ARG A 34 -10.36 6.78 -4.63
N ILE A 35 -11.11 5.77 -5.06
CA ILE A 35 -10.58 4.43 -5.28
C ILE A 35 -11.00 3.95 -6.65
N ARG A 36 -10.04 3.43 -7.41
CA ARG A 36 -10.28 2.70 -8.66
C ARG A 36 -9.67 1.33 -8.55
N ILE A 37 -10.28 0.36 -9.19
CA ILE A 37 -9.77 -1.01 -9.19
C ILE A 37 -9.64 -1.53 -10.62
N HIS A 38 -8.46 -2.09 -10.93
CA HIS A 38 -8.21 -2.73 -12.22
C HIS A 38 -8.98 -4.04 -12.32
N SER A 39 -9.50 -4.37 -13.49
CA SER A 39 -10.24 -5.63 -13.73
C SER A 39 -9.41 -6.89 -13.43
N GLY A 40 -8.09 -6.80 -13.56
CA GLY A 40 -7.14 -7.88 -13.27
C GLY A 40 -6.60 -7.87 -11.84
N HIS A 41 -7.14 -7.04 -10.94
CA HIS A 41 -6.73 -7.05 -9.54
C HIS A 41 -7.09 -8.40 -8.89
N GLY A 42 -6.18 -8.94 -8.08
CA GLY A 42 -6.25 -10.29 -7.53
C GLY A 42 -7.60 -10.66 -6.93
N LYS A 43 -8.22 -11.74 -7.46
CA LYS A 43 -9.60 -12.09 -7.11
C LYS A 43 -9.77 -12.50 -5.65
N GLY A 44 -8.79 -13.20 -5.06
CA GLY A 44 -8.85 -13.66 -3.68
C GLY A 44 -8.61 -12.56 -2.64
N GLU A 45 -7.98 -11.47 -3.03
CA GLU A 45 -7.60 -10.38 -2.13
C GLU A 45 -8.41 -9.10 -2.36
N ARG A 46 -9.30 -9.12 -3.35
CA ARG A 46 -10.03 -7.94 -3.82
C ARG A 46 -10.81 -7.24 -2.70
N ALA A 47 -11.63 -7.98 -1.97
CA ALA A 47 -12.46 -7.43 -0.89
C ALA A 47 -11.60 -6.85 0.24
N GLU A 48 -10.54 -7.55 0.61
CA GLU A 48 -9.60 -7.11 1.64
C GLU A 48 -8.86 -5.84 1.24
N ASN A 49 -8.35 -5.78 0.01
CA ASN A 49 -7.62 -4.62 -0.50
C ASN A 49 -8.53 -3.40 -0.67
N ILE A 50 -9.79 -3.59 -1.05
CA ILE A 50 -10.79 -2.52 -1.05
C ILE A 50 -11.00 -1.98 0.36
N ARG A 51 -11.07 -2.86 1.37
CA ARG A 51 -11.23 -2.45 2.77
C ARG A 51 -10.05 -1.60 3.23
N VAL A 52 -8.82 -2.02 2.93
CA VAL A 52 -7.61 -1.27 3.30
C VAL A 52 -7.59 0.09 2.59
N ALA A 53 -7.80 0.12 1.29
CA ALA A 53 -7.82 1.36 0.51
C ALA A 53 -8.94 2.31 1.00
N SER A 54 -10.12 1.76 1.32
CA SER A 54 -11.26 2.55 1.81
C SER A 54 -10.95 3.24 3.14
N TYR A 55 -10.26 2.55 4.04
CA TYR A 55 -9.83 3.14 5.30
C TYR A 55 -9.00 4.41 5.07
N PHE A 56 -8.01 4.33 4.19
CA PHE A 56 -7.10 5.45 3.91
C PHE A 56 -7.78 6.55 3.09
N ALA A 57 -8.57 6.20 2.09
CA ALA A 57 -9.31 7.17 1.30
C ALA A 57 -10.27 7.97 2.18
N ASN A 58 -11.02 7.30 3.05
CA ASN A 58 -11.98 7.96 3.94
C ASN A 58 -11.29 8.83 4.98
N LYS A 59 -10.19 8.36 5.56
CA LYS A 59 -9.50 9.09 6.64
C LYS A 59 -8.69 10.28 6.12
N TYR A 60 -7.97 10.11 5.02
CA TYR A 60 -7.00 11.09 4.52
C TYR A 60 -7.40 11.75 3.20
N GLY A 61 -8.46 11.32 2.56
CA GLY A 61 -8.82 11.79 1.24
C GLY A 61 -7.89 11.29 0.13
N TYR A 62 -7.18 10.19 0.36
CA TYR A 62 -6.25 9.65 -0.63
C TYR A 62 -6.95 9.19 -1.90
N GLU A 63 -6.26 9.34 -3.01
CA GLU A 63 -6.61 8.77 -4.30
C GLU A 63 -5.75 7.53 -4.54
N ILE A 64 -6.39 6.36 -4.61
CA ILE A 64 -5.71 5.05 -4.66
C ILE A 64 -6.21 4.25 -5.84
N ASP A 65 -5.28 3.69 -6.61
CA ASP A 65 -5.56 2.70 -7.64
C ASP A 65 -5.15 1.32 -7.14
N LEU A 66 -6.10 0.38 -7.15
CA LEU A 66 -5.79 -1.04 -6.92
C LEU A 66 -5.38 -1.65 -8.25
N LEU A 67 -4.14 -2.12 -8.30
CA LEU A 67 -3.44 -2.42 -9.54
C LEU A 67 -3.76 -3.79 -10.10
N ASP A 68 -3.45 -3.97 -11.40
CA ASP A 68 -3.42 -5.28 -12.02
C ASP A 68 -2.38 -6.17 -11.33
N ASN A 69 -2.77 -7.41 -11.07
CA ASN A 69 -1.87 -8.43 -10.52
C ASN A 69 -1.76 -9.60 -11.51
N PRO A 70 -0.99 -9.47 -12.59
CA PRO A 70 -0.84 -10.53 -13.58
C PRO A 70 -0.22 -11.78 -12.97
N ASP A 71 -0.68 -12.95 -13.41
CA ASP A 71 -0.14 -14.23 -12.95
C ASP A 71 1.36 -14.33 -13.22
N GLY A 72 2.12 -14.80 -12.22
CA GLY A 72 3.56 -15.00 -12.31
C GLY A 72 4.40 -13.73 -12.27
N VAL A 73 3.78 -12.56 -12.08
CA VAL A 73 4.47 -11.28 -11.94
C VAL A 73 4.32 -10.76 -10.53
N LYS A 74 5.43 -10.43 -9.89
CA LYS A 74 5.41 -9.76 -8.58
C LYS A 74 5.08 -8.29 -8.80
N SER A 75 3.95 -7.85 -8.26
CA SER A 75 3.45 -6.48 -8.39
C SER A 75 2.84 -6.02 -7.09
N ALA A 76 2.90 -4.71 -6.84
CA ALA A 76 2.25 -4.12 -5.68
C ALA A 76 0.72 -4.19 -5.80
N ASP A 77 0.03 -4.18 -4.67
CA ASP A 77 -1.43 -4.16 -4.63
C ASP A 77 -2.01 -2.83 -5.08
N SER A 78 -1.31 -1.73 -4.80
CA SER A 78 -1.86 -0.39 -4.99
C SER A 78 -0.83 0.62 -5.45
N TYR A 79 -1.33 1.68 -6.09
CA TYR A 79 -0.61 2.92 -6.31
C TYR A 79 -1.37 4.05 -5.62
N ASN A 80 -0.70 4.72 -4.68
CA ASN A 80 -1.26 5.87 -4.00
C ASN A 80 -0.94 7.13 -4.80
N ARG A 81 -1.92 7.69 -5.48
CA ARG A 81 -1.73 8.86 -6.33
C ARG A 81 -1.41 10.11 -5.52
N THR A 82 -1.94 10.20 -4.32
CA THR A 82 -1.70 11.34 -3.42
C THR A 82 -0.27 11.34 -2.90
N LEU A 83 0.24 10.19 -2.48
CA LEU A 83 1.61 10.05 -1.95
C LEU A 83 2.65 9.84 -3.04
N GLY A 84 2.26 9.35 -4.23
CA GLY A 84 3.14 9.19 -5.37
C GLY A 84 3.98 7.93 -5.36
N TYR A 85 3.53 6.84 -4.70
CA TYR A 85 4.26 5.57 -4.68
C TYR A 85 3.33 4.37 -4.58
N GLU A 86 3.87 3.20 -4.94
CA GLU A 86 3.18 1.91 -4.80
C GLU A 86 3.23 1.44 -3.34
N GLU A 87 2.17 0.75 -2.93
CA GLU A 87 2.07 0.14 -1.62
C GLU A 87 1.63 -1.31 -1.73
N GLU A 88 2.28 -2.19 -0.98
CA GLU A 88 1.83 -3.56 -0.78
C GLU A 88 1.04 -3.65 0.51
N TYR A 89 -0.12 -4.31 0.46
CA TYR A 89 -1.00 -4.49 1.61
C TYR A 89 -0.80 -5.88 2.20
N LYS A 90 -0.51 -5.94 3.49
CA LYS A 90 -0.46 -7.19 4.25
C LYS A 90 -1.39 -7.09 5.45
N VAL A 91 -2.39 -7.96 5.47
CA VAL A 91 -3.38 -8.04 6.54
C VAL A 91 -3.13 -9.31 7.34
N ASN A 92 -2.88 -9.16 8.63
CA ASN A 92 -2.70 -10.30 9.51
C ASN A 92 -4.01 -11.09 9.64
N GLN A 93 -3.94 -12.40 9.41
CA GLN A 93 -5.08 -13.31 9.51
C GLN A 93 -5.07 -14.13 10.82
N LYS A 94 -4.02 -14.03 11.61
CA LYS A 94 -3.86 -14.81 12.81
C LYS A 94 -4.51 -14.13 14.02
N GLU A 95 -5.20 -14.89 14.84
CA GLU A 95 -5.76 -14.39 16.10
C GLU A 95 -4.67 -13.97 17.07
N HIS A 96 -3.57 -14.73 17.11
CA HIS A 96 -2.44 -14.48 17.99
C HIS A 96 -1.15 -14.34 17.17
N PRO A 97 -0.94 -13.18 16.50
CA PRO A 97 0.27 -13.00 15.71
C PRO A 97 1.52 -12.95 16.59
N THR A 98 2.64 -13.41 16.02
CA THR A 98 3.95 -13.44 16.68
C THR A 98 4.93 -12.58 15.90
N LYS A 99 6.12 -12.33 16.49
CA LYS A 99 7.24 -11.70 15.77
C LYS A 99 7.50 -12.41 14.45
N SER A 100 7.54 -13.73 14.47
CA SER A 100 7.82 -14.57 13.31
C SER A 100 6.74 -14.44 12.24
N SER A 101 5.46 -14.44 12.63
CA SER A 101 4.37 -14.32 11.66
C SER A 101 4.32 -12.94 11.02
N ILE A 102 4.60 -11.88 11.77
CA ILE A 102 4.71 -10.52 11.25
C ILE A 102 5.91 -10.38 10.32
N ASP A 103 7.07 -10.90 10.72
CA ASP A 103 8.26 -10.91 9.87
C ASP A 103 8.01 -11.60 8.53
N ASN A 104 7.29 -12.72 8.54
CA ASN A 104 6.92 -13.44 7.31
C ASN A 104 6.05 -12.62 6.37
N LEU A 105 5.07 -11.87 6.91
CA LEU A 105 4.25 -10.97 6.11
C LEU A 105 5.11 -9.89 5.43
N LEU A 106 6.00 -9.27 6.20
CA LEU A 106 6.87 -8.21 5.69
C LEU A 106 7.90 -8.74 4.69
N ARG A 107 8.42 -9.95 4.91
CA ARG A 107 9.36 -10.60 4.00
C ARG A 107 8.74 -10.85 2.63
N LYS A 108 7.47 -11.24 2.59
CA LYS A 108 6.73 -11.41 1.34
C LYS A 108 6.41 -10.05 0.71
N ALA A 109 6.03 -9.07 1.52
CA ALA A 109 5.66 -7.74 1.05
C ALA A 109 6.81 -7.00 0.36
N LYS A 110 8.04 -7.13 0.88
CA LYS A 110 9.22 -6.45 0.33
C LYS A 110 9.52 -6.83 -1.13
N GLU A 111 9.04 -7.98 -1.57
CA GLU A 111 9.22 -8.44 -2.95
C GLU A 111 8.25 -7.76 -3.91
N GLN A 112 7.22 -7.13 -3.38
CA GLN A 112 6.13 -6.51 -4.15
C GLN A 112 6.23 -4.99 -4.19
N ALA A 113 6.69 -4.36 -3.10
CA ALA A 113 6.82 -2.90 -3.01
C ALA A 113 7.82 -2.50 -1.92
N ASP A 114 8.31 -1.25 -2.03
CA ASP A 114 9.20 -0.63 -1.03
C ASP A 114 8.43 0.01 0.13
N HIS A 115 7.17 0.34 -0.09
CA HIS A 115 6.25 0.89 0.91
C HIS A 115 5.20 -0.16 1.26
N ILE A 116 5.08 -0.47 2.54
CA ILE A 116 4.24 -1.57 3.01
C ILE A 116 3.19 -1.02 3.97
N VAL A 117 1.94 -1.46 3.80
CA VAL A 117 0.86 -1.29 4.76
C VAL A 117 0.66 -2.61 5.49
N LEU A 118 0.85 -2.60 6.79
CA LEU A 118 0.66 -3.75 7.67
C LEU A 118 -0.57 -3.52 8.55
N TRP A 119 -1.60 -4.33 8.34
CA TRP A 119 -2.86 -4.25 9.08
C TRP A 119 -2.94 -5.38 10.10
N VAL A 120 -2.99 -5.01 11.38
CA VAL A 120 -3.01 -5.97 12.51
C VAL A 120 -4.10 -5.57 13.49
N ASP A 121 -5.26 -6.23 13.43
CA ASP A 121 -6.37 -5.97 14.36
C ASP A 121 -6.34 -6.88 15.60
N SER A 122 -5.35 -7.76 15.68
CA SER A 122 -5.18 -8.69 16.80
C SER A 122 -4.19 -8.14 17.81
N ASP A 123 -4.33 -8.59 19.05
CA ASP A 123 -3.41 -8.20 20.12
C ASP A 123 -2.01 -8.77 19.87
N ILE A 124 -1.06 -7.88 19.74
CA ILE A 124 0.37 -8.18 19.74
C ILE A 124 1.06 -7.13 20.60
N PRO A 125 1.95 -7.52 21.50
CA PRO A 125 2.73 -6.54 22.26
C PRO A 125 3.48 -5.59 21.30
N LEU A 126 3.43 -4.29 21.55
CA LEU A 126 4.11 -3.31 20.69
C LEU A 126 5.61 -3.56 20.59
N GLY A 127 6.23 -4.10 21.67
CA GLY A 127 7.64 -4.50 21.63
C GLY A 127 7.92 -5.62 20.64
N ASP A 128 7.03 -6.60 20.54
CA ASP A 128 7.16 -7.69 19.58
C ASP A 128 6.97 -7.21 18.15
N LEU A 129 5.99 -6.34 17.93
CA LEU A 129 5.75 -5.72 16.63
C LEU A 129 6.97 -4.87 16.21
N ARG A 130 7.50 -4.09 17.13
CA ARG A 130 8.72 -3.30 16.93
C ARG A 130 9.89 -4.19 16.51
N ASP A 131 10.12 -5.29 17.21
CA ASP A 131 11.24 -6.19 16.94
C ASP A 131 11.12 -6.84 15.56
N ALA A 132 9.91 -7.27 15.19
CA ALA A 132 9.65 -7.84 13.87
C ALA A 132 9.93 -6.81 12.76
N ILE A 133 9.45 -5.60 12.90
CA ILE A 133 9.61 -4.53 11.93
C ILE A 133 11.08 -4.11 11.82
N ALA A 134 11.73 -3.82 12.94
CA ALA A 134 13.14 -3.41 12.95
C ALA A 134 14.05 -4.49 12.38
N GLY A 135 13.81 -5.75 12.73
CA GLY A 135 14.59 -6.88 12.23
C GLY A 135 14.45 -7.05 10.72
N ARG A 136 13.21 -6.97 10.20
CA ARG A 136 12.98 -7.12 8.76
C ARG A 136 13.53 -5.95 7.97
N VAL A 137 13.30 -4.74 8.38
CA VAL A 137 13.80 -3.54 7.69
C VAL A 137 15.31 -3.50 7.70
N GLY A 138 15.95 -3.94 8.79
CA GLY A 138 17.42 -4.06 8.86
C GLY A 138 17.98 -5.04 7.86
N ARG A 139 17.26 -6.14 7.57
CA ARG A 139 17.69 -7.18 6.61
C ARG A 139 17.23 -6.93 5.17
N SER A 140 16.24 -6.06 4.96
CA SER A 140 15.64 -5.80 3.65
C SER A 140 15.80 -4.33 3.27
N LYS A 141 16.91 -4.03 2.56
CA LYS A 141 17.34 -2.66 2.27
C LYS A 141 16.40 -1.85 1.40
N ASN A 142 15.50 -2.50 0.64
CA ASN A 142 14.57 -1.81 -0.22
C ASN A 142 13.37 -1.22 0.52
N ILE A 143 13.04 -1.68 1.73
CA ILE A 143 11.88 -1.17 2.47
C ILE A 143 12.12 0.28 2.87
N LYS A 144 11.26 1.19 2.41
CA LYS A 144 11.35 2.63 2.65
C LYS A 144 10.43 3.11 3.77
N SER A 145 9.28 2.48 3.93
CA SER A 145 8.34 2.84 4.99
C SER A 145 7.44 1.66 5.34
N ILE A 146 6.96 1.67 6.57
CA ILE A 146 5.91 0.76 7.03
C ILE A 146 4.81 1.60 7.70
N ARG A 147 3.60 1.48 7.17
CA ARG A 147 2.40 2.05 7.77
C ARG A 147 1.66 0.94 8.49
N ILE A 148 1.41 1.15 9.77
CA ILE A 148 0.74 0.18 10.64
C ILE A 148 -0.69 0.63 10.86
N VAL A 149 -1.65 -0.28 10.66
CA VAL A 149 -3.05 -0.06 11.02
C VAL A 149 -3.44 -1.04 12.11
N MET A 150 -3.91 -0.53 13.24
CA MET A 150 -4.32 -1.32 14.40
C MET A 150 -5.60 -0.75 15.00
N ASN A 151 -6.67 -1.55 15.01
CA ASN A 151 -7.91 -1.20 15.70
C ASN A 151 -8.46 0.18 15.34
N GLY A 152 -8.49 0.48 14.04
CA GLY A 152 -9.02 1.74 13.51
C GLY A 152 -8.11 2.95 13.64
N LYS A 153 -6.87 2.74 14.02
CA LYS A 153 -5.84 3.78 14.11
C LYS A 153 -4.64 3.40 13.26
N ASP A 154 -3.85 4.38 12.86
CA ASP A 154 -2.67 4.11 12.06
C ASP A 154 -1.51 5.05 12.41
N CYS A 155 -0.32 4.62 12.04
CA CYS A 155 0.89 5.43 12.05
C CYS A 155 1.82 4.97 10.94
N ILE A 156 2.77 5.81 10.57
CA ILE A 156 3.78 5.47 9.58
C ILE A 156 5.17 5.72 10.16
N TYR A 157 6.07 4.79 9.90
CA TYR A 157 7.49 4.94 10.22
C TYR A 157 8.31 4.81 8.93
N THR A 158 9.20 5.76 8.71
CA THR A 158 10.17 5.71 7.61
C THR A 158 11.31 4.77 7.95
N ARG A 159 12.06 4.33 6.92
CA ARG A 159 13.27 3.53 7.13
C ARG A 159 14.23 4.21 8.11
N GLU A 160 14.44 5.51 7.96
CA GLU A 160 15.36 6.28 8.81
C GLU A 160 14.97 6.22 10.29
N GLN A 161 13.67 6.23 10.58
CA GLN A 161 13.18 6.08 11.94
C GLN A 161 13.36 4.66 12.47
N ILE A 162 13.07 3.66 11.62
CA ILE A 162 13.07 2.24 12.02
C ILE A 162 14.48 1.74 12.32
N ILE A 163 15.49 2.17 11.57
CA ILE A 163 16.87 1.70 11.75
C ILE A 163 17.64 2.35 12.90
N LYS A 164 17.05 3.35 13.55
CA LYS A 164 17.67 3.97 14.74
C LYS A 164 17.65 3.00 15.92
N ASP A 165 18.71 3.03 16.74
CA ASP A 165 18.84 2.15 17.91
C ASP A 165 17.73 2.37 18.96
N ASP A 166 17.18 3.58 19.02
CA ASP A 166 16.12 3.96 19.96
C ASP A 166 14.71 3.83 19.36
N PHE A 167 14.56 3.20 18.19
CA PHE A 167 13.26 3.03 17.56
C PHE A 167 12.29 2.26 18.47
N LEU A 168 11.13 2.85 18.70
CA LEU A 168 10.01 2.24 19.42
C LEU A 168 8.71 2.51 18.67
N ILE A 169 7.79 1.57 18.76
CA ILE A 169 6.41 1.79 18.35
C ILE A 169 5.64 2.26 19.58
N LYS A 170 5.13 3.48 19.51
CA LYS A 170 4.43 4.10 20.65
C LYS A 170 2.93 4.12 20.40
N GLN A 171 2.16 3.80 21.44
CA GLN A 171 0.70 3.90 21.36
C GLN A 171 0.26 5.31 20.97
N ALA A 172 0.97 6.34 21.44
CA ALA A 172 0.66 7.74 21.11
C ALA A 172 0.82 8.09 19.61
N ASP A 173 1.61 7.33 18.87
CA ASP A 173 1.79 7.53 17.42
C ASP A 173 0.59 7.01 16.61
N LEU A 174 -0.17 6.08 17.17
CA LEU A 174 -1.39 5.54 16.56
C LEU A 174 -2.56 6.52 16.76
N LYS A 175 -3.05 7.05 15.67
CA LYS A 175 -4.12 8.07 15.70
C LYS A 175 -5.31 7.71 14.84
#